data_6e18e250746369d63032e8186fd1b2ea
#
_entry.id   6e18e250746369d63032e8186fd1b2ea
#
_cell.length_a   1.000
_cell.length_b   1.000
_cell.length_c   1.000
_cell.angle_alpha   90.00
_cell.angle_beta   90.00
_cell.angle_gamma   90.00
#
_symmetry.space_group_name_H-M   'P 1'
#
loop_
_entity.id
_entity.type
_entity.pdbx_description
1 polymer ?
#
loop_
_entity_poly.entity_id
_entity_poly.type
_entity_poly.pdbx_seq_one_letter_code
_entity_poly.pdbx_strand_id
1 'polypeptide(L)'
;MRPLPVGLAVLLLALCVRAASAEVLTWTVEGDRREAIVFAPSAPPPGKLPLIFSFHGHGDDMENFQYVGLQQAWPDAIVVYIQGLPSRDGLRGWQNEPGEYNDRDLKLVDIALASLRKKYSVDDSRIYATGFSNGGHFTYLLWAERPGVFAAYAPVAGRLRPAVQPKQARPLFHVAGARDAQVAFADQKAAIATAVQVNGVGGQTKPCGDGCTVYGSGTPAPVMAWIHQGGHEYPRSTSERIVSFFQDHPKKP
;
A
#
# COMPACT_ATOMS: atom_id res chain seq x y z
N MET A 1 -60.83 -18.12 -28.93
CA MET A 1 -59.81 -18.11 -27.90
C MET A 1 -58.61 -17.30 -28.40
N ARG A 2 -58.40 -16.11 -27.87
CA ARG A 2 -57.21 -15.27 -28.19
C ARG A 2 -56.16 -15.51 -27.14
N PRO A 3 -54.86 -15.69 -27.50
CA PRO A 3 -53.79 -15.83 -26.50
C PRO A 3 -53.46 -14.48 -25.91
N LEU A 4 -53.28 -14.44 -24.58
CA LEU A 4 -52.78 -13.30 -23.81
C LEU A 4 -51.27 -13.10 -24.08
N PRO A 5 -50.78 -11.86 -24.16
CA PRO A 5 -49.35 -11.59 -24.32
C PRO A 5 -48.62 -11.88 -23.02
N VAL A 6 -47.55 -12.67 -23.08
CA VAL A 6 -46.58 -12.90 -22.02
C VAL A 6 -45.69 -11.63 -21.92
N GLY A 7 -45.92 -10.86 -20.89
CA GLY A 7 -45.09 -9.69 -20.60
C GLY A 7 -43.71 -10.12 -20.13
N LEU A 8 -42.66 -9.78 -20.90
CA LEU A 8 -41.25 -9.97 -20.56
C LEU A 8 -40.87 -8.91 -19.50
N ALA A 9 -40.80 -9.30 -18.25
CA ALA A 9 -40.26 -8.42 -17.18
C ALA A 9 -38.73 -8.30 -17.34
N VAL A 10 -38.26 -7.18 -17.87
CA VAL A 10 -36.83 -6.83 -17.91
C VAL A 10 -36.43 -6.40 -16.50
N LEU A 11 -35.70 -7.26 -15.79
CA LEU A 11 -35.09 -6.96 -14.50
C LEU A 11 -33.89 -6.06 -14.77
N LEU A 12 -34.01 -4.74 -14.62
CA LEU A 12 -32.90 -3.79 -14.61
C LEU A 12 -32.12 -4.01 -13.32
N LEU A 13 -30.99 -4.75 -13.38
CA LEU A 13 -29.98 -4.72 -12.34
C LEU A 13 -29.33 -3.33 -12.38
N ALA A 14 -29.71 -2.46 -11.45
CA ALA A 14 -29.00 -1.22 -11.19
C ALA A 14 -27.61 -1.60 -10.63
N LEU A 15 -26.55 -1.49 -11.44
CA LEU A 15 -25.18 -1.47 -10.94
C LEU A 15 -25.06 -0.23 -10.05
N CYS A 16 -25.15 -0.44 -8.74
CA CYS A 16 -24.80 0.59 -7.75
C CYS A 16 -23.30 0.81 -7.84
N VAL A 17 -22.85 1.80 -8.60
CA VAL A 17 -21.46 2.28 -8.59
C VAL A 17 -21.24 2.83 -7.18
N ARG A 18 -20.53 2.09 -6.35
CA ARG A 18 -20.13 2.56 -5.01
C ARG A 18 -19.05 3.62 -5.19
N ALA A 19 -19.45 4.89 -5.14
CA ALA A 19 -18.52 6.01 -5.15
C ALA A 19 -17.82 6.08 -3.79
N ALA A 20 -16.49 6.25 -3.78
CA ALA A 20 -15.78 6.61 -2.57
C ALA A 20 -15.98 8.10 -2.28
N SER A 21 -16.25 8.47 -1.02
CA SER A 21 -16.20 9.86 -0.59
C SER A 21 -14.77 10.23 -0.19
N ALA A 22 -14.28 11.36 -0.67
CA ALA A 22 -12.99 11.91 -0.29
C ALA A 22 -13.15 12.96 0.80
N GLU A 23 -12.33 12.91 1.85
CA GLU A 23 -12.23 13.94 2.86
C GLU A 23 -10.77 14.18 3.26
N VAL A 24 -10.44 15.38 3.73
CA VAL A 24 -9.13 15.69 4.29
C VAL A 24 -9.20 15.55 5.81
N LEU A 25 -8.41 14.65 6.37
CA LEU A 25 -8.21 14.53 7.81
C LEU A 25 -6.93 15.23 8.22
N THR A 26 -6.92 15.78 9.44
CA THR A 26 -5.77 16.48 10.01
C THR A 26 -5.45 15.95 11.40
N TRP A 27 -4.16 15.90 11.72
CA TRP A 27 -3.65 15.54 13.05
C TRP A 27 -2.56 16.52 13.47
N THR A 28 -2.27 16.58 14.76
CA THR A 28 -1.08 17.24 15.28
C THR A 28 -0.11 16.17 15.79
N VAL A 29 1.12 16.19 15.29
CA VAL A 29 2.20 15.28 15.69
C VAL A 29 3.38 16.12 16.12
N GLU A 30 3.70 16.12 17.42
CA GLU A 30 4.79 16.90 18.01
C GLU A 30 4.76 18.41 17.69
N GLY A 31 3.56 18.97 17.53
CA GLY A 31 3.36 20.38 17.20
C GLY A 31 3.18 20.65 15.71
N ASP A 32 3.56 19.72 14.83
CA ASP A 32 3.37 19.86 13.39
C ASP A 32 1.97 19.43 12.97
N ARG A 33 1.34 20.23 12.10
CA ARG A 33 0.10 19.85 11.41
C ARG A 33 0.42 18.81 10.34
N ARG A 34 -0.29 17.68 10.38
CA ARG A 34 -0.21 16.59 9.39
C ARG A 34 -1.58 16.38 8.76
N GLU A 35 -1.58 15.99 7.50
CA GLU A 35 -2.80 15.86 6.69
C GLU A 35 -2.80 14.59 5.87
N ALA A 36 -3.99 14.12 5.50
CA ALA A 36 -4.18 13.08 4.52
C ALA A 36 -5.50 13.26 3.77
N ILE A 37 -5.53 12.89 2.49
CA ILE A 37 -6.78 12.62 1.77
C ILE A 37 -7.18 11.18 2.09
N VAL A 38 -8.40 11.03 2.61
CA VAL A 38 -8.98 9.73 2.95
C VAL A 38 -10.15 9.45 2.03
N PHE A 39 -10.06 8.38 1.28
CA PHE A 39 -11.17 7.81 0.52
C PHE A 39 -11.81 6.69 1.33
N ALA A 40 -13.11 6.75 1.54
CA ALA A 40 -13.87 5.69 2.18
C ALA A 40 -15.15 5.39 1.38
N PRO A 41 -15.66 4.14 1.41
CA PRO A 41 -16.91 3.80 0.75
C PRO A 41 -18.07 4.66 1.28
N SER A 42 -18.80 5.36 0.41
CA SER A 42 -20.00 6.12 0.79
C SER A 42 -21.16 5.23 1.24
N ALA A 43 -21.18 3.99 0.76
CA ALA A 43 -22.10 2.92 1.16
C ALA A 43 -21.27 1.68 1.53
N PRO A 44 -20.71 1.62 2.76
CA PRO A 44 -19.81 0.54 3.13
C PRO A 44 -20.51 -0.81 3.09
N PRO A 45 -19.81 -1.88 2.67
CA PRO A 45 -20.32 -3.24 2.81
C PRO A 45 -20.51 -3.61 4.29
N PRO A 46 -21.33 -4.62 4.59
CA PRO A 46 -21.43 -5.12 5.96
C PRO A 46 -20.07 -5.58 6.50
N GLY A 47 -19.79 -5.26 7.77
CA GLY A 47 -18.58 -5.68 8.47
C GLY A 47 -17.50 -4.59 8.57
N LYS A 48 -16.27 -5.04 8.81
CA LYS A 48 -15.12 -4.17 8.96
C LYS A 48 -14.41 -3.95 7.61
N LEU A 49 -13.86 -2.75 7.41
CA LEU A 49 -13.24 -2.31 6.17
C LEU A 49 -11.73 -2.52 6.17
N PRO A 50 -11.13 -2.96 5.05
CA PRO A 50 -9.68 -2.91 4.88
C PRO A 50 -9.18 -1.47 4.83
N LEU A 51 -7.92 -1.26 5.24
CA LEU A 51 -7.28 0.05 5.29
C LEU A 51 -5.93 0.01 4.59
N ILE A 52 -5.69 0.93 3.66
CA ILE A 52 -4.42 1.09 2.96
C ILE A 52 -3.83 2.46 3.29
N PHE A 53 -2.61 2.48 3.86
CA PHE A 53 -1.77 3.66 3.94
C PHE A 53 -0.91 3.76 2.67
N SER A 54 -0.92 4.94 2.03
CA SER A 54 -0.22 5.20 0.77
C SER A 54 0.69 6.43 0.90
N PHE A 55 1.97 6.27 0.54
CA PHE A 55 3.04 7.24 0.77
C PHE A 55 3.64 7.69 -0.57
N HIS A 56 3.56 8.99 -0.87
CA HIS A 56 4.09 9.58 -2.10
C HIS A 56 5.62 9.56 -2.19
N GLY A 57 6.17 9.85 -3.36
CA GLY A 57 7.59 10.00 -3.59
C GLY A 57 8.17 11.31 -3.01
N HIS A 58 9.50 11.44 -3.01
CA HIS A 58 10.18 12.66 -2.58
C HIS A 58 9.82 13.83 -3.50
N GLY A 59 9.48 14.97 -2.92
CA GLY A 59 9.07 16.18 -3.63
C GLY A 59 7.62 16.19 -4.12
N ASP A 60 6.88 15.08 -3.96
CA ASP A 60 5.47 14.96 -4.34
C ASP A 60 4.53 15.34 -3.18
N ASP A 61 3.22 15.19 -3.37
CA ASP A 61 2.19 15.49 -2.38
C ASP A 61 1.00 14.52 -2.47
N MET A 62 0.12 14.57 -1.49
CA MET A 62 -1.05 13.69 -1.41
C MET A 62 -2.06 13.95 -2.53
N GLU A 63 -2.21 15.21 -2.96
CA GLU A 63 -3.14 15.62 -4.01
C GLU A 63 -2.73 15.06 -5.37
N ASN A 64 -1.44 15.12 -5.68
CA ASN A 64 -0.92 14.56 -6.92
C ASN A 64 -0.87 13.03 -6.84
N PHE A 65 -0.37 12.47 -5.74
CA PHE A 65 -0.12 11.02 -5.66
C PHE A 65 -1.40 10.16 -5.71
N GLN A 66 -2.59 10.70 -5.39
CA GLN A 66 -3.85 9.96 -5.52
C GLN A 66 -4.13 9.45 -6.96
N TYR A 67 -3.39 9.97 -7.97
CA TYR A 67 -3.50 9.49 -9.37
C TYR A 67 -3.19 7.99 -9.51
N VAL A 68 -2.43 7.39 -8.58
CA VAL A 68 -2.12 5.96 -8.61
C VAL A 68 -3.36 5.07 -8.49
N GLY A 69 -4.48 5.60 -7.99
CA GLY A 69 -5.80 4.98 -8.16
C GLY A 69 -6.09 3.79 -7.26
N LEU A 70 -5.49 3.68 -6.08
CA LEU A 70 -5.78 2.59 -5.14
C LEU A 70 -7.26 2.56 -4.73
N GLN A 71 -7.91 3.73 -4.58
CA GLN A 71 -9.32 3.86 -4.24
C GLN A 71 -10.26 3.38 -5.37
N GLN A 72 -9.80 3.45 -6.63
CA GLN A 72 -10.52 2.86 -7.76
C GLN A 72 -10.29 1.36 -7.84
N ALA A 73 -9.06 0.90 -7.56
CA ALA A 73 -8.71 -0.52 -7.58
C ALA A 73 -9.41 -1.31 -6.45
N TRP A 74 -9.67 -0.66 -5.30
CA TRP A 74 -10.39 -1.26 -4.16
C TRP A 74 -11.45 -0.31 -3.58
N PRO A 75 -12.62 -0.15 -4.23
CA PRO A 75 -13.67 0.78 -3.78
C PRO A 75 -14.25 0.49 -2.38
N ASP A 76 -14.12 -0.75 -1.90
CA ASP A 76 -14.59 -1.17 -0.58
C ASP A 76 -13.54 -0.97 0.54
N ALA A 77 -12.35 -0.43 0.21
CA ALA A 77 -11.31 -0.14 1.18
C ALA A 77 -11.30 1.34 1.61
N ILE A 78 -10.78 1.59 2.80
CA ILE A 78 -10.34 2.91 3.22
C ILE A 78 -8.93 3.11 2.66
N VAL A 79 -8.72 4.14 1.84
CA VAL A 79 -7.41 4.49 1.27
C VAL A 79 -6.98 5.84 1.78
N VAL A 80 -5.78 5.91 2.36
CA VAL A 80 -5.24 7.10 3.02
C VAL A 80 -3.97 7.54 2.30
N TYR A 81 -4.06 8.64 1.55
CA TYR A 81 -2.92 9.30 0.93
C TYR A 81 -2.39 10.35 1.90
N ILE A 82 -1.30 10.04 2.58
CA ILE A 82 -0.74 10.91 3.63
C ILE A 82 0.18 11.95 3.02
N GLN A 83 0.18 13.17 3.59
CA GLN A 83 1.10 14.24 3.24
C GLN A 83 2.40 14.11 4.03
N GLY A 84 3.53 14.01 3.32
CA GLY A 84 4.87 14.13 3.89
C GLY A 84 5.21 15.56 4.30
N LEU A 85 6.09 15.73 5.28
CA LEU A 85 6.65 17.02 5.65
C LEU A 85 7.96 17.31 4.90
N PRO A 86 8.41 18.58 4.83
CA PRO A 86 9.69 18.91 4.26
C PRO A 86 10.85 18.14 4.92
N SER A 87 11.71 17.60 4.09
CA SER A 87 12.99 17.00 4.43
C SER A 87 14.07 18.08 4.57
N ARG A 88 15.33 17.70 4.82
CA ARG A 88 16.45 18.65 5.00
C ARG A 88 16.71 19.53 3.79
N ASP A 89 16.35 19.09 2.60
CA ASP A 89 16.44 19.83 1.33
C ASP A 89 15.23 20.72 1.02
N GLY A 90 14.25 20.78 1.94
CA GLY A 90 13.01 21.54 1.80
C GLY A 90 11.90 20.86 0.98
N LEU A 91 12.17 19.72 0.36
CA LEU A 91 11.17 18.96 -0.38
C LEU A 91 10.41 18.01 0.53
N ARG A 92 9.12 17.79 0.25
CA ARG A 92 8.28 16.88 1.03
C ARG A 92 8.77 15.44 0.89
N GLY A 93 8.72 14.70 2.00
CA GLY A 93 9.14 13.30 2.02
C GLY A 93 8.93 12.66 3.37
N TRP A 94 9.53 11.50 3.54
CA TRP A 94 9.40 10.61 4.68
C TRP A 94 10.79 10.36 5.29
N GLN A 95 10.83 10.10 6.61
CA GLN A 95 12.03 9.55 7.22
C GLN A 95 12.42 8.22 6.54
N ASN A 96 13.72 7.98 6.42
CA ASN A 96 14.23 6.77 5.77
C ASN A 96 14.76 5.74 6.77
N GLU A 97 15.07 6.16 8.01
CA GLU A 97 15.72 5.34 9.02
C GLU A 97 15.10 5.59 10.39
N PRO A 98 15.20 4.63 11.34
CA PRO A 98 14.74 4.84 12.71
C PRO A 98 15.44 6.05 13.35
N GLY A 99 14.71 6.86 14.12
CA GLY A 99 15.21 8.05 14.79
C GLY A 99 15.37 9.30 13.92
N GLU A 100 15.30 9.18 12.59
CA GLU A 100 15.35 10.34 11.70
C GLU A 100 14.14 11.23 11.94
N TYR A 101 14.36 12.56 12.00
CA TYR A 101 13.30 13.55 12.35
C TYR A 101 12.51 13.20 13.63
N ASN A 102 13.16 12.59 14.63
CA ASN A 102 12.53 12.17 15.88
C ASN A 102 11.33 11.20 15.67
N ASP A 103 11.40 10.35 14.64
CA ASP A 103 10.36 9.37 14.26
C ASP A 103 9.00 10.00 13.96
N ARG A 104 8.96 11.26 13.49
CA ARG A 104 7.72 12.02 13.24
C ARG A 104 6.74 11.31 12.32
N ASP A 105 7.25 10.54 11.33
CA ASP A 105 6.39 9.88 10.35
C ASP A 105 5.88 8.53 10.87
N LEU A 106 6.65 7.79 11.66
CA LEU A 106 6.19 6.62 12.41
C LEU A 106 5.08 7.00 13.42
N LYS A 107 5.31 8.08 14.19
CA LYS A 107 4.31 8.62 15.15
C LYS A 107 3.04 9.07 14.44
N LEU A 108 3.17 9.68 13.26
CA LEU A 108 2.01 10.04 12.43
C LEU A 108 1.16 8.81 12.10
N VAL A 109 1.78 7.74 11.61
CA VAL A 109 1.04 6.50 11.26
C VAL A 109 0.30 5.95 12.47
N ASP A 110 0.94 5.94 13.65
CA ASP A 110 0.32 5.46 14.89
C ASP A 110 -0.90 6.32 15.28
N ILE A 111 -0.79 7.66 15.22
CA ILE A 111 -1.87 8.60 15.55
C ILE A 111 -2.99 8.54 14.51
N ALA A 112 -2.65 8.52 13.22
CA ALA A 112 -3.62 8.41 12.15
C ALA A 112 -4.43 7.12 12.24
N LEU A 113 -3.77 5.98 12.48
CA LEU A 113 -4.43 4.69 12.64
C LEU A 113 -5.39 4.69 13.84
N ALA A 114 -4.97 5.23 14.97
CA ALA A 114 -5.83 5.35 16.16
C ALA A 114 -7.07 6.23 15.89
N SER A 115 -6.90 7.31 15.13
CA SER A 115 -7.99 8.20 14.70
C SER A 115 -8.94 7.50 13.71
N LEU A 116 -8.39 6.82 12.71
CA LEU A 116 -9.17 6.10 11.69
C LEU A 116 -10.01 4.97 12.30
N ARG A 117 -9.47 4.23 13.29
CA ARG A 117 -10.22 3.21 14.04
C ARG A 117 -11.40 3.77 14.83
N LYS A 118 -11.33 5.04 15.28
CA LYS A 118 -12.44 5.71 15.94
C LYS A 118 -13.51 6.19 14.97
N LYS A 119 -13.09 6.55 13.75
CA LYS A 119 -13.97 7.13 12.74
C LYS A 119 -14.64 6.06 11.87
N TYR A 120 -13.94 4.98 11.55
CA TYR A 120 -14.39 3.92 10.65
C TYR A 120 -14.32 2.55 11.33
N SER A 121 -15.14 1.62 10.84
CA SER A 121 -15.09 0.20 11.24
C SER A 121 -13.90 -0.49 10.56
N VAL A 122 -12.67 -0.23 11.02
CA VAL A 122 -11.44 -0.78 10.44
C VAL A 122 -11.26 -2.25 10.81
N ASP A 123 -10.87 -3.07 9.83
CA ASP A 123 -10.46 -4.47 10.06
C ASP A 123 -8.97 -4.54 10.37
N ASP A 124 -8.63 -4.82 11.62
CA ASP A 124 -7.25 -4.93 12.09
C ASP A 124 -6.46 -6.08 11.45
N SER A 125 -7.14 -7.02 10.83
CA SER A 125 -6.49 -8.08 10.06
C SER A 125 -6.16 -7.66 8.62
N ARG A 126 -6.70 -6.51 8.14
CA ARG A 126 -6.55 -6.03 6.77
C ARG A 126 -6.08 -4.57 6.72
N ILE A 127 -4.97 -4.29 7.42
CA ILE A 127 -4.26 -3.00 7.36
C ILE A 127 -3.00 -3.19 6.54
N TYR A 128 -2.78 -2.33 5.54
CA TYR A 128 -1.71 -2.47 4.55
C TYR A 128 -0.94 -1.17 4.36
N ALA A 129 0.31 -1.28 3.90
CA ALA A 129 1.16 -0.13 3.59
C ALA A 129 1.76 -0.26 2.19
N THR A 130 1.72 0.82 1.42
CA THR A 130 2.38 0.94 0.12
C THR A 130 2.93 2.34 -0.07
N GLY A 131 3.92 2.50 -0.95
CA GLY A 131 4.45 3.81 -1.27
C GLY A 131 5.44 3.74 -2.43
N PHE A 132 5.67 4.89 -3.06
CA PHE A 132 6.54 5.05 -4.22
C PHE A 132 7.86 5.72 -3.84
N SER A 133 9.00 5.24 -4.36
CA SER A 133 10.31 5.87 -4.19
C SER A 133 10.67 6.05 -2.71
N ASN A 134 10.80 7.28 -2.21
CA ASN A 134 10.98 7.58 -0.78
C ASN A 134 9.82 7.02 0.07
N GLY A 135 8.56 7.04 -0.41
CA GLY A 135 7.44 6.35 0.23
C GLY A 135 7.61 4.83 0.25
N GLY A 136 8.27 4.26 -0.76
CA GLY A 136 8.66 2.84 -0.79
C GLY A 136 9.76 2.52 0.25
N HIS A 137 10.73 3.42 0.48
CA HIS A 137 11.69 3.31 1.58
C HIS A 137 10.97 3.32 2.94
N PHE A 138 10.02 4.25 3.11
CA PHE A 138 9.23 4.34 4.33
C PHE A 138 8.33 3.11 4.55
N THR A 139 7.83 2.50 3.48
CA THR A 139 7.11 1.22 3.56
C THR A 139 7.97 0.11 4.15
N TYR A 140 9.26 0.04 3.79
CA TYR A 140 10.21 -0.88 4.41
C TYR A 140 10.49 -0.53 5.88
N LEU A 141 10.60 0.76 6.21
CA LEU A 141 10.77 1.20 7.60
C LEU A 141 9.57 0.79 8.46
N LEU A 142 8.34 0.92 7.95
CA LEU A 142 7.13 0.43 8.63
C LEU A 142 7.16 -1.08 8.86
N TRP A 143 7.70 -1.85 7.92
CA TRP A 143 7.87 -3.28 8.12
C TRP A 143 8.84 -3.59 9.26
N ALA A 144 9.93 -2.85 9.39
CA ALA A 144 10.89 -3.05 10.47
C ALA A 144 10.33 -2.60 11.83
N GLU A 145 9.71 -1.41 11.89
CA GLU A 145 9.35 -0.74 13.15
C GLU A 145 7.91 -0.99 13.61
N ARG A 146 7.02 -1.44 12.71
CA ARG A 146 5.58 -1.69 12.99
C ARG A 146 5.10 -3.06 12.45
N PRO A 147 5.88 -4.15 12.65
CA PRO A 147 5.56 -5.44 12.01
C PRO A 147 4.25 -6.06 12.51
N GLY A 148 3.78 -5.68 13.70
CA GLY A 148 2.50 -6.13 14.26
C GLY A 148 1.27 -5.42 13.69
N VAL A 149 1.45 -4.25 13.06
CA VAL A 149 0.34 -3.41 12.58
C VAL A 149 -0.18 -3.90 11.24
N PHE A 150 0.70 -4.03 10.26
CA PHE A 150 0.32 -4.28 8.88
C PHE A 150 0.24 -5.77 8.55
N ALA A 151 -0.74 -6.14 7.73
CA ALA A 151 -0.92 -7.49 7.21
C ALA A 151 0.09 -7.80 6.10
N ALA A 152 0.31 -6.83 5.19
CA ALA A 152 1.26 -6.92 4.09
C ALA A 152 1.79 -5.54 3.70
N TYR A 153 2.89 -5.54 2.95
CA TYR A 153 3.60 -4.35 2.48
C TYR A 153 3.81 -4.39 0.97
N ALA A 154 3.72 -3.23 0.31
CA ALA A 154 3.96 -3.14 -1.13
C ALA A 154 4.84 -1.92 -1.50
N PRO A 155 6.16 -1.97 -1.30
CA PRO A 155 7.07 -0.92 -1.76
C PRO A 155 7.20 -0.90 -3.29
N VAL A 156 7.08 0.29 -3.90
CA VAL A 156 7.27 0.52 -5.34
C VAL A 156 8.50 1.39 -5.55
N ALA A 157 9.44 0.96 -6.40
CA ALA A 157 10.70 1.64 -6.69
C ALA A 157 11.45 2.10 -5.43
N GLY A 158 11.35 1.32 -4.36
CA GLY A 158 11.95 1.58 -3.07
C GLY A 158 13.18 0.71 -2.82
N ARG A 159 13.98 1.06 -1.81
CA ARG A 159 15.07 0.20 -1.32
C ARG A 159 15.01 0.04 0.19
N LEU A 160 15.59 -1.02 0.68
CA LEU A 160 15.82 -1.21 2.11
C LEU A 160 17.11 -0.49 2.51
N ARG A 161 17.02 0.44 3.45
CA ARG A 161 18.20 1.13 3.99
C ARG A 161 18.97 0.25 4.96
N PRO A 162 20.30 0.39 5.10
CA PRO A 162 21.10 -0.48 5.97
C PRO A 162 20.66 -0.47 7.45
N ALA A 163 20.20 0.68 7.95
CA ALA A 163 19.70 0.81 9.32
C ALA A 163 18.29 0.19 9.53
N VAL A 164 17.57 -0.12 8.44
CA VAL A 164 16.22 -0.70 8.48
C VAL A 164 16.33 -2.21 8.41
N GLN A 165 16.03 -2.88 9.52
CA GLN A 165 16.22 -4.32 9.67
C GLN A 165 14.91 -5.03 10.07
N PRO A 166 14.04 -5.42 9.12
CA PRO A 166 12.87 -6.22 9.42
C PRO A 166 13.27 -7.56 10.05
N LYS A 167 12.56 -7.94 11.12
CA LYS A 167 12.86 -9.17 11.88
C LYS A 167 11.69 -10.16 11.87
N GLN A 168 10.53 -9.72 11.42
CA GLN A 168 9.31 -10.52 11.40
C GLN A 168 8.87 -10.79 9.96
N ALA A 169 8.69 -12.07 9.62
CA ALA A 169 8.18 -12.45 8.31
C ALA A 169 6.79 -11.82 8.07
N ARG A 170 6.61 -11.18 6.90
CA ARG A 170 5.35 -10.58 6.44
C ARG A 170 5.23 -10.69 4.93
N PRO A 171 4.03 -10.91 4.39
CA PRO A 171 3.81 -10.83 2.95
C PRO A 171 4.32 -9.50 2.39
N LEU A 172 5.09 -9.56 1.30
CA LEU A 172 5.66 -8.39 0.68
C LEU A 172 5.58 -8.48 -0.84
N PHE A 173 5.12 -7.40 -1.48
CA PHE A 173 5.13 -7.26 -2.93
C PHE A 173 6.01 -6.08 -3.35
N HIS A 174 7.17 -6.35 -3.94
CA HIS A 174 8.06 -5.31 -4.46
C HIS A 174 7.87 -5.10 -5.95
N VAL A 175 7.68 -3.83 -6.36
CA VAL A 175 7.63 -3.44 -7.77
C VAL A 175 8.90 -2.66 -8.10
N ALA A 176 9.68 -3.12 -9.10
CA ALA A 176 10.98 -2.56 -9.45
C ALA A 176 11.11 -2.30 -10.95
N GLY A 177 11.74 -1.17 -11.32
CA GLY A 177 12.13 -0.86 -12.69
C GLY A 177 13.52 -1.39 -13.01
N ALA A 178 13.64 -2.23 -14.05
CA ALA A 178 14.93 -2.80 -14.46
C ALA A 178 15.95 -1.75 -14.91
N ARG A 179 15.47 -0.56 -15.34
CA ARG A 179 16.30 0.59 -15.77
C ARG A 179 16.20 1.78 -14.80
N ASP A 180 15.78 1.54 -13.57
CA ASP A 180 15.72 2.58 -12.55
C ASP A 180 17.13 3.07 -12.20
N ALA A 181 17.41 4.35 -12.50
CA ALA A 181 18.66 5.03 -12.21
C ALA A 181 18.59 5.94 -10.97
N GLN A 182 17.38 6.25 -10.45
CA GLN A 182 17.20 7.08 -9.26
C GLN A 182 17.30 6.25 -7.97
N VAL A 183 16.58 5.12 -7.94
CA VAL A 183 16.77 4.08 -6.94
C VAL A 183 17.36 2.88 -7.65
N ALA A 184 18.68 2.76 -7.64
CA ALA A 184 19.41 1.79 -8.44
C ALA A 184 18.77 0.40 -8.38
N PHE A 185 18.55 -0.22 -9.54
CA PHE A 185 17.91 -1.55 -9.60
C PHE A 185 18.66 -2.60 -8.76
N ALA A 186 19.98 -2.46 -8.63
CA ALA A 186 20.79 -3.33 -7.77
C ALA A 186 20.35 -3.24 -6.29
N ASP A 187 20.04 -2.03 -5.79
CA ASP A 187 19.57 -1.82 -4.42
C ASP A 187 18.17 -2.40 -4.21
N GLN A 188 17.28 -2.26 -5.22
CA GLN A 188 15.95 -2.86 -5.17
C GLN A 188 16.02 -4.39 -5.17
N LYS A 189 16.90 -4.99 -5.99
CA LYS A 189 17.16 -6.44 -5.95
C LYS A 189 17.69 -6.91 -4.60
N ALA A 190 18.58 -6.14 -3.98
CA ALA A 190 19.08 -6.44 -2.64
C ALA A 190 17.96 -6.38 -1.59
N ALA A 191 17.04 -5.41 -1.70
CA ALA A 191 15.86 -5.33 -0.83
C ALA A 191 14.92 -6.54 -0.99
N ILE A 192 14.67 -6.99 -2.23
CA ILE A 192 13.90 -8.21 -2.51
C ILE A 192 14.59 -9.43 -1.90
N ALA A 193 15.91 -9.57 -2.10
CA ALA A 193 16.69 -10.70 -1.55
C ALA A 193 16.63 -10.71 -0.01
N THR A 194 16.74 -9.55 0.63
CA THR A 194 16.60 -9.45 2.09
C THR A 194 15.19 -9.86 2.53
N ALA A 195 14.15 -9.44 1.83
CA ALA A 195 12.78 -9.85 2.15
C ALA A 195 12.59 -11.38 2.02
N VAL A 196 13.13 -11.99 0.98
CA VAL A 196 13.14 -13.44 0.78
C VAL A 196 13.85 -14.16 1.94
N GLN A 197 14.98 -13.61 2.39
CA GLN A 197 15.75 -14.15 3.52
C GLN A 197 14.99 -14.03 4.85
N VAL A 198 14.46 -12.83 5.16
CA VAL A 198 13.69 -12.57 6.41
C VAL A 198 12.45 -13.47 6.49
N ASN A 199 11.78 -13.67 5.36
CA ASN A 199 10.59 -14.51 5.29
C ASN A 199 10.92 -16.02 5.19
N GLY A 200 12.20 -16.39 4.99
CA GLY A 200 12.63 -17.78 4.89
C GLY A 200 12.07 -18.53 3.65
N VAL A 201 11.84 -17.80 2.54
CA VAL A 201 11.12 -18.33 1.36
C VAL A 201 11.99 -18.48 0.11
N GLY A 202 13.31 -18.59 0.26
CA GLY A 202 14.27 -18.67 -0.85
C GLY A 202 14.28 -19.98 -1.66
N GLY A 203 13.59 -21.03 -1.22
CA GLY A 203 13.75 -22.37 -1.78
C GLY A 203 12.98 -22.63 -3.08
N GLN A 204 11.79 -22.08 -3.25
CA GLN A 204 10.92 -22.31 -4.41
C GLN A 204 10.35 -21.00 -4.96
N THR A 205 10.39 -20.86 -6.27
CA THR A 205 9.81 -19.72 -6.98
C THR A 205 8.72 -20.18 -7.94
N LYS A 206 7.72 -19.30 -8.15
CA LYS A 206 6.65 -19.50 -9.12
C LYS A 206 6.49 -18.23 -9.96
N PRO A 207 6.40 -18.31 -11.30
CA PRO A 207 6.08 -17.16 -12.12
C PRO A 207 4.63 -16.68 -11.84
N CYS A 208 4.40 -15.35 -11.90
CA CYS A 208 3.10 -14.70 -11.72
C CYS A 208 2.77 -13.72 -12.85
N GLY A 209 3.32 -13.92 -14.04
CA GLY A 209 3.19 -13.10 -15.23
C GLY A 209 4.53 -12.52 -15.67
N ASP A 210 4.51 -11.68 -16.71
CA ASP A 210 5.72 -11.08 -17.28
C ASP A 210 6.51 -10.27 -16.24
N GLY A 211 7.78 -10.65 -16.04
CA GLY A 211 8.67 -10.04 -15.06
C GLY A 211 8.27 -10.25 -13.59
N CYS A 212 7.30 -11.10 -13.32
CA CYS A 212 6.78 -11.34 -11.99
C CYS A 212 7.19 -12.72 -11.45
N THR A 213 7.67 -12.76 -10.20
CA THR A 213 8.08 -13.98 -9.48
C THR A 213 7.53 -13.95 -8.06
N VAL A 214 6.98 -15.06 -7.60
CA VAL A 214 6.59 -15.30 -6.20
C VAL A 214 7.59 -16.27 -5.57
N TYR A 215 8.18 -15.86 -4.47
CA TYR A 215 8.97 -16.70 -3.58
C TYR A 215 8.08 -17.19 -2.44
N GLY A 216 8.10 -18.48 -2.13
CA GLY A 216 7.30 -19.08 -1.08
C GLY A 216 5.79 -19.04 -1.34
N SER A 217 5.37 -19.33 -2.58
CA SER A 217 3.94 -19.45 -2.93
C SER A 217 3.24 -20.44 -2.00
N GLY A 218 2.10 -20.03 -1.41
CA GLY A 218 1.32 -20.82 -0.46
C GLY A 218 1.82 -20.77 0.99
N THR A 219 2.93 -20.09 1.28
CA THR A 219 3.38 -19.82 2.65
C THR A 219 2.62 -18.65 3.28
N PRO A 220 2.64 -18.50 4.62
CA PRO A 220 2.01 -17.35 5.28
C PRO A 220 2.61 -15.98 4.96
N ALA A 221 3.86 -15.93 4.49
CA ALA A 221 4.59 -14.70 4.21
C ALA A 221 5.37 -14.79 2.88
N PRO A 222 4.69 -14.89 1.73
CA PRO A 222 5.37 -14.91 0.43
C PRO A 222 5.99 -13.55 0.12
N VAL A 223 7.03 -13.58 -0.73
CA VAL A 223 7.56 -12.37 -1.37
C VAL A 223 7.22 -12.42 -2.84
N MET A 224 6.50 -11.43 -3.34
CA MET A 224 6.25 -11.22 -4.75
C MET A 224 7.15 -10.10 -5.26
N ALA A 225 7.80 -10.30 -6.38
CA ALA A 225 8.62 -9.30 -7.05
C ALA A 225 8.15 -9.15 -8.50
N TRP A 226 7.77 -7.92 -8.89
CA TRP A 226 7.49 -7.59 -10.28
C TRP A 226 8.55 -6.63 -10.80
N ILE A 227 9.36 -7.11 -11.74
CA ILE A 227 10.45 -6.35 -12.37
C ILE A 227 9.98 -5.95 -13.77
N HIS A 228 9.53 -4.70 -13.93
CA HIS A 228 9.15 -4.16 -15.21
C HIS A 228 10.35 -3.57 -15.97
N GLN A 229 10.24 -3.41 -17.29
CA GLN A 229 11.34 -2.94 -18.13
C GLN A 229 11.54 -1.42 -18.15
N GLY A 230 10.77 -0.67 -17.37
CA GLY A 230 10.85 0.79 -17.23
C GLY A 230 11.94 1.28 -16.28
N GLY A 231 11.94 2.58 -16.04
CA GLY A 231 12.82 3.30 -15.13
C GLY A 231 12.18 3.52 -13.75
N HIS A 232 12.41 4.74 -13.20
CA HIS A 232 11.85 5.17 -11.92
C HIS A 232 10.41 5.65 -12.10
N GLU A 233 9.46 4.74 -12.12
CA GLU A 233 8.07 5.03 -12.42
C GLU A 233 7.11 4.15 -11.61
N TYR A 234 5.84 4.56 -11.58
CA TYR A 234 4.73 3.79 -11.04
C TYR A 234 3.89 3.27 -12.23
N PRO A 235 4.08 2.02 -12.70
CA PRO A 235 3.38 1.48 -13.86
C PRO A 235 1.86 1.43 -13.66
N ARG A 236 1.09 1.57 -14.76
CA ARG A 236 -0.38 1.67 -14.72
C ARG A 236 -1.09 0.57 -13.95
N SER A 237 -0.66 -0.68 -14.09
CA SER A 237 -1.31 -1.82 -13.42
C SER A 237 -0.80 -2.09 -12.01
N THR A 238 -0.02 -1.17 -11.44
CA THR A 238 0.60 -1.39 -10.12
C THR A 238 -0.46 -1.45 -9.02
N SER A 239 -1.41 -0.53 -9.01
CA SER A 239 -2.44 -0.49 -7.96
C SER A 239 -3.34 -1.70 -7.96
N GLU A 240 -3.77 -2.19 -9.12
CA GLU A 240 -4.58 -3.40 -9.25
C GLU A 240 -3.81 -4.63 -8.75
N ARG A 241 -2.51 -4.73 -9.08
CA ARG A 241 -1.65 -5.83 -8.60
C ARG A 241 -1.41 -5.76 -7.09
N ILE A 242 -1.18 -4.56 -6.54
CA ILE A 242 -1.04 -4.34 -5.10
C ILE A 242 -2.32 -4.72 -4.37
N VAL A 243 -3.47 -4.28 -4.86
CA VAL A 243 -4.77 -4.60 -4.27
C VAL A 243 -5.04 -6.09 -4.30
N SER A 244 -4.82 -6.77 -5.43
CA SER A 244 -4.96 -8.22 -5.53
C SER A 244 -4.05 -8.92 -4.51
N PHE A 245 -2.78 -8.50 -4.39
CA PHE A 245 -1.86 -9.06 -3.41
C PHE A 245 -2.34 -8.81 -1.98
N PHE A 246 -2.85 -7.64 -1.64
CA PHE A 246 -3.35 -7.34 -0.30
C PHE A 246 -4.60 -8.16 0.06
N GLN A 247 -5.53 -8.33 -0.88
CA GLN A 247 -6.74 -9.14 -0.69
C GLN A 247 -6.41 -10.60 -0.36
N ASP A 248 -5.34 -11.14 -0.94
CA ASP A 248 -4.90 -12.52 -0.70
C ASP A 248 -4.14 -12.70 0.62
N HIS A 249 -3.72 -11.60 1.28
CA HIS A 249 -2.82 -11.66 2.43
C HIS A 249 -3.31 -10.87 3.66
N PRO A 250 -4.52 -11.18 4.21
CA PRO A 250 -4.90 -10.67 5.52
C PRO A 250 -4.03 -11.31 6.61
N LYS A 251 -3.89 -10.64 7.77
CA LYS A 251 -3.29 -11.29 8.95
C LYS A 251 -4.17 -12.45 9.38
N LYS A 252 -3.56 -13.59 9.57
CA LYS A 252 -4.26 -14.72 10.20
C LYS A 252 -4.42 -14.45 11.71
N PRO A 253 -5.54 -14.88 12.29
CA PRO A 253 -5.76 -14.79 13.75
C PRO A 253 -4.65 -15.44 14.57
#